data_4e270d990ababeb083e7b070b463e708
#
_entry.id   4e270d990ababeb083e7b070b463e708
#
_cell.length_a   1.000
_cell.length_b   1.000
_cell.length_c   1.000
_cell.angle_alpha   90.00
_cell.angle_beta   90.00
_cell.angle_gamma   90.00
#
_symmetry.space_group_name_H-M   'P 1'
#
loop_
_entity.id
_entity.type
_entity.pdbx_description
1 polymer ?
#
loop_
_entity_poly.entity_id
_entity_poly.type
_entity_poly.pdbx_seq_one_letter_code
_entity_poly.pdbx_strand_id
1 'polypeptide(L)'
;MKILVYNENEKSRLVVGQLLKELSFSVILADSEEKLFEELKTESIDLVILDVNSFDNFTDVISDVLKYKKDSYVLLSIQNDDRYSKTEALLKGIDDYIYNDFRLEDLSAKIKAVVRVLTKKLNNDNSELLSAYDLTLNPINREVKRAGKEIELTNKEFLLLEYFLRNKNRVLTRTMISEKIWDIDFITESNIVDVYINFLRAKIDKGYDQKIIKTVRSVGYIVKE
;
A
#
# COMPACT_ATOMS: atom_id res chain seq x y z
N MET A 1 -16.56 0.65 6.29
CA MET A 1 -15.10 0.45 6.35
C MET A 1 -14.69 0.31 7.80
N LYS A 2 -13.93 -0.74 8.11
CA LYS A 2 -13.47 -1.08 9.45
C LYS A 2 -11.98 -0.76 9.56
N ILE A 3 -11.62 0.05 10.56
CA ILE A 3 -10.25 0.55 10.77
C ILE A 3 -9.73 0.04 12.11
N LEU A 4 -8.56 -0.59 12.08
CA LEU A 4 -7.83 -1.01 13.28
C LEU A 4 -6.73 0.01 13.56
N VAL A 5 -6.71 0.55 14.78
CA VAL A 5 -5.68 1.50 15.24
C VAL A 5 -4.88 0.85 16.35
N TYR A 6 -3.59 0.69 16.12
CA TYR A 6 -2.64 0.27 17.13
C TYR A 6 -1.75 1.44 17.54
N ASN A 7 -1.74 1.73 18.82
CA ASN A 7 -0.86 2.71 19.44
C ASN A 7 -0.74 2.38 20.93
N GLU A 8 0.46 2.22 21.44
CA GLU A 8 0.71 1.97 22.87
C GLU A 8 0.33 3.16 23.74
N ASN A 9 0.46 4.38 23.21
CA ASN A 9 0.04 5.58 23.91
C ASN A 9 -1.48 5.72 23.90
N GLU A 10 -2.11 5.57 25.07
CA GLU A 10 -3.55 5.62 25.23
C GLU A 10 -4.17 6.93 24.72
N LYS A 11 -3.56 8.07 25.06
CA LYS A 11 -4.08 9.39 24.67
C LYS A 11 -4.10 9.55 23.15
N SER A 12 -3.01 9.22 22.47
CA SER A 12 -2.93 9.28 21.01
C SER A 12 -3.91 8.32 20.35
N ARG A 13 -4.02 7.09 20.88
CA ARG A 13 -4.95 6.07 20.40
C ARG A 13 -6.39 6.53 20.47
N LEU A 14 -6.80 7.14 21.60
CA LEU A 14 -8.16 7.65 21.79
C LEU A 14 -8.46 8.84 20.87
N VAL A 15 -7.52 9.78 20.70
CA VAL A 15 -7.69 10.94 19.80
C VAL A 15 -7.87 10.49 18.35
N VAL A 16 -7.02 9.60 17.86
CA VAL A 16 -7.15 9.04 16.51
C VAL A 16 -8.45 8.26 16.36
N GLY A 17 -8.80 7.45 17.36
CA GLY A 17 -10.04 6.67 17.36
C GLY A 17 -11.29 7.56 17.33
N GLN A 18 -11.29 8.68 18.04
CA GLN A 18 -12.40 9.64 18.03
C GLN A 18 -12.54 10.31 16.66
N LEU A 19 -11.44 10.80 16.08
CA LEU A 19 -11.44 11.38 14.73
C LEU A 19 -12.05 10.42 13.71
N LEU A 20 -11.66 9.15 13.75
CA LEU A 20 -12.17 8.14 12.82
C LEU A 20 -13.66 7.86 13.00
N LYS A 21 -14.15 7.85 14.24
CA LYS A 21 -15.60 7.72 14.55
C LYS A 21 -16.39 8.92 14.05
N GLU A 22 -15.87 10.14 14.19
CA GLU A 22 -16.48 11.37 13.66
C GLU A 22 -16.56 11.32 12.11
N LEU A 23 -15.60 10.66 11.47
CA LEU A 23 -15.63 10.37 10.03
C LEU A 23 -16.54 9.17 9.65
N SER A 24 -17.32 8.65 10.62
CA SER A 24 -18.27 7.54 10.43
C SER A 24 -17.64 6.19 10.08
N PHE A 25 -16.43 5.93 10.53
CA PHE A 25 -15.80 4.61 10.39
C PHE A 25 -16.07 3.71 11.60
N SER A 26 -16.10 2.39 11.36
CA SER A 26 -16.06 1.39 12.42
C SER A 26 -14.61 1.25 12.90
N VAL A 27 -14.35 1.48 14.19
CA VAL A 27 -12.99 1.57 14.73
C VAL A 27 -12.76 0.52 15.81
N ILE A 28 -11.68 -0.22 15.67
CA ILE A 28 -11.13 -1.10 16.70
C ILE A 28 -9.84 -0.45 17.22
N LEU A 29 -9.69 -0.43 18.54
CA LEU A 29 -8.51 0.14 19.20
C LEU A 29 -7.71 -1.01 19.84
N ALA A 30 -6.48 -1.18 19.41
CA ALA A 30 -5.53 -2.13 19.98
C ALA A 30 -4.49 -1.37 20.82
N ASP A 31 -4.26 -1.80 22.03
CA ASP A 31 -3.34 -1.24 23.01
C ASP A 31 -2.13 -2.12 23.26
N SER A 32 -2.14 -3.32 22.71
CA SER A 32 -1.04 -4.27 22.77
C SER A 32 -0.91 -5.02 21.43
N GLU A 33 0.26 -5.63 21.22
CA GLU A 33 0.52 -6.47 20.03
C GLU A 33 -0.40 -7.69 20.00
N GLU A 34 -0.69 -8.32 21.16
CA GLU A 34 -1.58 -9.47 21.24
C GLU A 34 -2.95 -9.12 20.66
N LYS A 35 -3.52 -7.99 21.08
CA LYS A 35 -4.82 -7.53 20.60
C LYS A 35 -4.76 -7.13 19.11
N LEU A 36 -3.69 -6.46 18.66
CA LEU A 36 -3.49 -6.16 17.25
C LEU A 36 -3.57 -7.43 16.40
N PHE A 37 -2.83 -8.47 16.78
CA PHE A 37 -2.78 -9.70 16.00
C PHE A 37 -4.04 -10.55 16.14
N GLU A 38 -4.71 -10.54 17.28
CA GLU A 38 -6.02 -11.17 17.45
C GLU A 38 -7.03 -10.59 16.46
N GLU A 39 -7.14 -9.26 16.40
CA GLU A 39 -8.08 -8.57 15.52
C GLU A 39 -7.72 -8.79 14.02
N LEU A 40 -6.45 -8.77 13.66
CA LEU A 40 -6.01 -9.05 12.29
C LEU A 40 -6.34 -10.50 11.84
N LYS A 41 -6.35 -11.46 12.76
CA LYS A 41 -6.66 -12.85 12.45
C LYS A 41 -8.16 -13.10 12.34
N THR A 42 -8.95 -12.48 13.20
CA THR A 42 -10.38 -12.78 13.38
C THR A 42 -11.27 -11.88 12.54
N GLU A 43 -10.89 -10.63 12.34
CA GLU A 43 -11.70 -9.61 11.70
C GLU A 43 -11.29 -9.32 10.25
N SER A 44 -12.25 -8.83 9.48
CA SER A 44 -11.97 -8.25 8.15
C SER A 44 -11.70 -6.76 8.32
N ILE A 45 -10.43 -6.39 8.24
CA ILE A 45 -9.97 -5.01 8.41
C ILE A 45 -9.66 -4.39 7.04
N ASP A 46 -10.17 -3.19 6.79
CA ASP A 46 -9.93 -2.47 5.53
C ASP A 46 -8.66 -1.61 5.60
N LEU A 47 -8.40 -1.00 6.78
CA LEU A 47 -7.25 -0.13 7.02
C LEU A 47 -6.67 -0.42 8.41
N VAL A 48 -5.37 -0.59 8.48
CA VAL A 48 -4.62 -0.68 9.74
C VAL A 48 -3.77 0.59 9.88
N ILE A 49 -3.89 1.29 11.00
CA ILE A 49 -3.04 2.43 11.37
C ILE A 49 -2.15 1.94 12.51
N LEU A 50 -0.84 1.94 12.27
CA LEU A 50 0.16 1.50 13.22
C LEU A 50 1.01 2.68 13.68
N ASP A 51 1.06 2.92 14.97
CA ASP A 51 2.02 3.84 15.58
C ASP A 51 3.01 3.02 16.42
N VAL A 52 4.25 3.00 16.02
CA VAL A 52 5.31 2.23 16.68
C VAL A 52 6.34 3.20 17.23
N ASN A 53 6.50 3.19 18.55
CA ASN A 53 7.32 4.18 19.26
C ASN A 53 8.82 3.83 19.27
N SER A 54 9.23 2.61 18.92
CA SER A 54 10.63 2.19 18.88
C SER A 54 10.99 1.41 17.63
N PHE A 55 12.18 1.68 17.12
CA PHE A 55 12.72 1.03 15.93
C PHE A 55 12.98 -0.47 16.13
N ASP A 56 13.35 -0.88 17.33
CA ASP A 56 13.71 -2.27 17.62
C ASP A 56 12.50 -3.22 17.53
N ASN A 57 11.32 -2.77 17.98
CA ASN A 57 10.07 -3.51 17.84
C ASN A 57 9.44 -3.36 16.44
N PHE A 58 9.84 -2.32 15.71
CA PHE A 58 9.29 -1.98 14.42
C PHE A 58 9.39 -3.13 13.39
N THR A 59 10.57 -3.72 13.27
CA THR A 59 10.84 -4.77 12.26
C THR A 59 10.00 -6.01 12.48
N ASP A 60 9.83 -6.44 13.73
CA ASP A 60 9.12 -7.65 14.07
C ASP A 60 7.59 -7.44 13.95
N VAL A 61 7.08 -6.35 14.51
CA VAL A 61 5.66 -5.98 14.41
C VAL A 61 5.24 -5.82 12.95
N ILE A 62 6.03 -5.12 12.13
CA ILE A 62 5.75 -4.97 10.69
C ILE A 62 5.72 -6.31 9.98
N SER A 63 6.68 -7.18 10.23
CA SER A 63 6.75 -8.50 9.58
C SER A 63 5.53 -9.35 9.92
N ASP A 64 5.10 -9.32 11.17
CA ASP A 64 3.90 -10.06 11.61
C ASP A 64 2.60 -9.40 11.11
N VAL A 65 2.51 -8.08 11.10
CA VAL A 65 1.35 -7.39 10.50
C VAL A 65 1.22 -7.75 9.03
N LEU A 66 2.31 -7.74 8.27
CA LEU A 66 2.30 -8.09 6.85
C LEU A 66 1.88 -9.55 6.60
N LYS A 67 2.19 -10.45 7.53
CA LYS A 67 1.77 -11.85 7.47
C LYS A 67 0.26 -12.02 7.66
N TYR A 68 -0.36 -11.21 8.53
CA TYR A 68 -1.77 -11.36 8.91
C TYR A 68 -2.71 -10.32 8.29
N LYS A 69 -2.18 -9.26 7.65
CA LYS A 69 -2.99 -8.13 7.15
C LYS A 69 -3.99 -8.49 6.04
N LYS A 70 -3.88 -9.67 5.41
CA LYS A 70 -4.71 -10.04 4.25
C LYS A 70 -4.67 -8.91 3.20
N ASP A 71 -5.83 -8.39 2.81
CA ASP A 71 -5.98 -7.28 1.85
C ASP A 71 -6.05 -5.89 2.49
N SER A 72 -5.80 -5.79 3.80
CA SER A 72 -5.83 -4.52 4.52
C SER A 72 -4.77 -3.55 4.00
N TYR A 73 -5.13 -2.28 3.89
CA TYR A 73 -4.17 -1.20 3.68
C TYR A 73 -3.48 -0.89 5.01
N VAL A 74 -2.16 -0.74 5.01
CA VAL A 74 -1.39 -0.44 6.22
C VAL A 74 -0.78 0.95 6.12
N LEU A 75 -1.23 1.84 6.99
CA LEU A 75 -0.69 3.19 7.18
C LEU A 75 0.16 3.22 8.45
N LEU A 76 1.42 3.55 8.30
CA LEU A 76 2.35 3.64 9.40
C LEU A 76 2.49 5.06 9.92
N SER A 77 2.41 5.26 11.24
CA SER A 77 2.78 6.51 11.91
C SER A 77 4.22 6.41 12.39
N ILE A 78 5.08 7.32 11.92
CA ILE A 78 6.53 7.31 12.16
C ILE A 78 7.02 8.64 12.70
N GLN A 79 8.17 8.64 13.37
CA GLN A 79 8.84 9.87 13.80
C GLN A 79 9.49 10.61 12.63
N ASN A 80 9.53 11.94 12.73
CA ASN A 80 9.96 12.81 11.61
C ASN A 80 11.46 12.69 11.26
N ASP A 81 12.29 12.22 12.20
CA ASP A 81 13.76 12.14 12.01
C ASP A 81 14.26 10.79 11.48
N ASP A 82 13.38 9.83 11.24
CA ASP A 82 13.78 8.47 10.91
C ASP A 82 13.65 8.18 9.41
N ARG A 83 14.63 8.63 8.63
CA ARG A 83 14.67 8.38 7.19
C ARG A 83 14.83 6.89 6.84
N TYR A 84 15.45 6.10 7.71
CA TYR A 84 15.69 4.68 7.46
C TYR A 84 14.43 3.83 7.68
N SER A 85 13.66 4.11 8.73
CA SER A 85 12.48 3.34 9.07
C SER A 85 11.40 3.40 8.00
N LYS A 86 11.16 4.56 7.37
CA LYS A 86 10.12 4.68 6.34
C LYS A 86 10.46 3.91 5.07
N THR A 87 11.69 4.05 4.59
CA THR A 87 12.15 3.33 3.40
C THR A 87 12.11 1.83 3.64
N GLU A 88 12.61 1.37 4.78
CA GLU A 88 12.57 -0.05 5.14
C GLU A 88 11.13 -0.57 5.27
N ALA A 89 10.22 0.18 5.90
CA ALA A 89 8.82 -0.19 6.02
C ALA A 89 8.13 -0.34 4.67
N LEU A 90 8.31 0.63 3.78
CA LEU A 90 7.77 0.57 2.42
C LEU A 90 8.37 -0.60 1.64
N LEU A 91 9.67 -0.86 1.77
CA LEU A 91 10.35 -2.00 1.16
C LEU A 91 9.80 -3.35 1.67
N LYS A 92 9.40 -3.43 2.92
CA LYS A 92 8.76 -4.61 3.51
C LYS A 92 7.31 -4.80 3.09
N GLY A 93 6.65 -3.80 2.50
CA GLY A 93 5.29 -3.91 1.98
C GLY A 93 4.23 -3.15 2.79
N ILE A 94 4.63 -2.21 3.63
CA ILE A 94 3.74 -1.18 4.17
C ILE A 94 3.23 -0.33 3.01
N ASP A 95 1.96 0.01 3.03
CA ASP A 95 1.32 0.69 1.90
C ASP A 95 1.62 2.18 1.85
N ASP A 96 1.73 2.83 3.04
CA ASP A 96 1.99 4.26 3.16
C ASP A 96 2.38 4.64 4.59
N TYR A 97 2.83 5.88 4.80
CA TYR A 97 3.17 6.40 6.12
C TYR A 97 2.67 7.83 6.32
N ILE A 98 2.62 8.27 7.58
CA ILE A 98 2.41 9.64 8.02
C ILE A 98 3.37 9.93 9.19
N TYR A 99 3.85 11.15 9.30
CA TYR A 99 4.65 11.53 10.47
C TYR A 99 3.77 11.69 11.70
N ASN A 100 4.22 11.25 12.87
CA ASN A 100 3.42 11.23 14.10
C ASN A 100 3.21 12.62 14.75
N ASP A 101 3.88 13.65 14.25
CA ASP A 101 3.64 15.07 14.57
C ASP A 101 2.52 15.69 13.71
N PHE A 102 1.72 14.87 13.04
CA PHE A 102 0.63 15.31 12.18
C PHE A 102 -0.43 16.11 12.93
N ARG A 103 -1.03 17.09 12.25
CA ARG A 103 -2.30 17.68 12.68
C ARG A 103 -3.45 16.72 12.32
N LEU A 104 -4.53 16.76 13.13
CA LEU A 104 -5.69 15.88 12.87
C LEU A 104 -6.30 16.09 11.48
N GLU A 105 -6.19 17.30 10.93
CA GLU A 105 -6.62 17.62 9.57
C GLU A 105 -5.79 16.87 8.52
N ASP A 106 -4.48 16.75 8.73
CA ASP A 106 -3.57 16.05 7.82
C ASP A 106 -3.87 14.54 7.82
N LEU A 107 -4.06 13.95 9.01
CA LEU A 107 -4.50 12.56 9.13
C LEU A 107 -5.87 12.34 8.47
N SER A 108 -6.84 13.24 8.71
CA SER A 108 -8.16 13.17 8.08
C SER A 108 -8.07 13.22 6.56
N ALA A 109 -7.26 14.13 6.01
CA ALA A 109 -7.04 14.24 4.57
C ALA A 109 -6.39 12.98 4.00
N LYS A 110 -5.37 12.43 4.68
CA LYS A 110 -4.70 11.17 4.30
C LYS A 110 -5.67 9.99 4.29
N ILE A 111 -6.46 9.82 5.34
CA ILE A 111 -7.46 8.76 5.43
C ILE A 111 -8.51 8.89 4.33
N LYS A 112 -9.02 10.09 4.06
CA LYS A 112 -9.97 10.33 2.95
C LYS A 112 -9.35 9.97 1.59
N ALA A 113 -8.06 10.22 1.39
CA ALA A 113 -7.36 9.82 0.18
C ALA A 113 -7.26 8.29 0.07
N VAL A 114 -6.88 7.60 1.15
CA VAL A 114 -6.86 6.13 1.22
C VAL A 114 -8.24 5.54 0.95
N VAL A 115 -9.29 6.08 1.60
CA VAL A 115 -10.69 5.65 1.38
C VAL A 115 -11.09 5.79 -0.08
N ARG A 116 -10.75 6.90 -0.74
CA ARG A 116 -11.02 7.06 -2.19
C ARG A 116 -10.34 6.00 -3.04
N VAL A 117 -9.13 5.60 -2.68
CA VAL A 117 -8.42 4.51 -3.38
C VAL A 117 -9.12 3.18 -3.14
N LEU A 118 -9.50 2.88 -1.90
CA LEU A 118 -10.17 1.64 -1.53
C LEU A 118 -11.62 1.57 -2.10
N THR A 119 -12.36 2.68 -2.12
CA THR A 119 -13.75 2.72 -2.60
C THR A 119 -13.87 2.85 -4.11
N LYS A 120 -12.90 3.45 -4.81
CA LYS A 120 -12.86 3.39 -6.28
C LYS A 120 -12.78 1.96 -6.82
N LYS A 121 -12.29 1.02 -6.01
CA LYS A 121 -12.33 -0.40 -6.33
C LYS A 121 -13.76 -0.98 -6.34
N LEU A 122 -14.66 -0.46 -5.50
CA LEU A 122 -16.03 -0.98 -5.35
C LEU A 122 -17.00 -0.43 -6.41
N ASN A 123 -16.69 0.73 -7.02
CA ASN A 123 -17.63 1.44 -7.90
C ASN A 123 -17.29 1.37 -9.39
N ASN A 124 -16.24 0.68 -9.80
CA ASN A 124 -15.98 0.40 -11.21
C ASN A 124 -16.68 -0.91 -11.62
N ASP A 125 -18.01 -0.88 -11.69
CA ASP A 125 -18.87 -1.96 -12.18
C ASP A 125 -18.74 -2.28 -13.68
N ASN A 126 -17.68 -1.85 -14.33
CA ASN A 126 -17.25 -2.34 -15.64
C ASN A 126 -15.83 -2.93 -15.49
N SER A 127 -15.80 -4.13 -14.96
CA SER A 127 -14.55 -4.88 -14.78
C SER A 127 -14.08 -5.46 -16.10
N GLU A 128 -13.47 -4.65 -16.90
CA GLU A 128 -12.65 -5.14 -17.98
C GLU A 128 -11.41 -5.81 -17.37
N LEU A 129 -11.26 -7.11 -17.61
CA LEU A 129 -10.06 -7.86 -17.24
C LEU A 129 -8.86 -7.19 -17.93
N LEU A 130 -7.97 -6.62 -17.14
CA LEU A 130 -6.76 -6.00 -17.67
C LEU A 130 -5.74 -7.09 -18.01
N SER A 131 -5.13 -6.99 -19.18
CA SER A 131 -4.17 -8.01 -19.62
C SER A 131 -2.98 -7.39 -20.36
N ALA A 132 -1.87 -8.08 -20.35
CA ALA A 132 -0.74 -7.87 -21.22
C ALA A 132 -0.04 -9.20 -21.45
N TYR A 133 0.01 -9.67 -22.70
CA TYR A 133 0.47 -11.01 -23.07
C TYR A 133 -0.31 -12.10 -22.30
N ASP A 134 0.38 -12.93 -21.51
CA ASP A 134 -0.17 -13.99 -20.68
C ASP A 134 -0.39 -13.58 -19.21
N LEU A 135 -0.25 -12.30 -18.91
CA LEU A 135 -0.58 -11.72 -17.60
C LEU A 135 -1.99 -11.16 -17.63
N THR A 136 -2.78 -11.50 -16.62
CA THR A 136 -4.12 -10.96 -16.40
C THR A 136 -4.24 -10.38 -14.99
N LEU A 137 -4.98 -9.30 -14.85
CA LEU A 137 -5.32 -8.65 -13.59
C LEU A 137 -6.80 -8.35 -13.57
N ASN A 138 -7.49 -8.89 -12.57
CA ASN A 138 -8.88 -8.54 -12.30
C ASN A 138 -8.94 -7.46 -11.22
N PRO A 139 -9.41 -6.25 -11.54
CA PRO A 139 -9.44 -5.15 -10.56
C PRO A 139 -10.46 -5.35 -9.44
N ILE A 140 -11.49 -6.18 -9.63
CA ILE A 140 -12.57 -6.38 -8.66
C ILE A 140 -12.11 -7.32 -7.53
N ASN A 141 -11.76 -8.55 -7.90
CA ASN A 141 -11.36 -9.57 -6.92
C ASN A 141 -9.86 -9.53 -6.61
N ARG A 142 -9.11 -8.58 -7.20
CA ARG A 142 -7.66 -8.38 -7.04
C ARG A 142 -6.81 -9.59 -7.45
N GLU A 143 -7.34 -10.44 -8.26
CA GLU A 143 -6.65 -11.61 -8.74
C GLU A 143 -5.68 -11.25 -9.86
N VAL A 144 -4.43 -11.70 -9.73
CA VAL A 144 -3.40 -11.55 -10.75
C VAL A 144 -2.91 -12.93 -11.16
N LYS A 145 -2.90 -13.21 -12.46
CA LYS A 145 -2.39 -14.46 -13.00
C LYS A 145 -1.35 -14.21 -14.09
N ARG A 146 -0.32 -15.04 -14.11
CA ARG A 146 0.69 -15.08 -15.16
C ARG A 146 0.79 -16.50 -15.71
N ALA A 147 0.56 -16.67 -17.01
CA ALA A 147 0.48 -18.00 -17.64
C ALA A 147 -0.46 -18.97 -16.87
N GLY A 148 -1.59 -18.46 -16.38
CA GLY A 148 -2.58 -19.20 -15.59
C GLY A 148 -2.22 -19.45 -14.12
N LYS A 149 -1.01 -19.09 -13.67
CA LYS A 149 -0.59 -19.22 -12.27
C LYS A 149 -0.89 -17.93 -11.50
N GLU A 150 -1.49 -18.07 -10.33
CA GLU A 150 -1.79 -16.96 -9.44
C GLU A 150 -0.51 -16.33 -8.87
N ILE A 151 -0.50 -15.00 -8.77
CA ILE A 151 0.61 -14.21 -8.23
C ILE A 151 0.09 -13.34 -7.09
N GLU A 152 0.66 -13.52 -5.94
CA GLU A 152 0.38 -12.67 -4.77
C GLU A 152 1.16 -11.36 -4.87
N LEU A 153 0.42 -10.25 -4.90
CA LEU A 153 0.97 -8.90 -4.88
C LEU A 153 0.56 -8.17 -3.59
N THR A 154 1.47 -7.36 -3.07
CA THR A 154 1.11 -6.37 -2.05
C THR A 154 0.19 -5.32 -2.66
N ASN A 155 -0.47 -4.51 -1.82
CA ASN A 155 -1.40 -3.50 -2.31
C ASN A 155 -0.72 -2.49 -3.26
N LYS A 156 0.49 -2.03 -2.95
CA LYS A 156 1.23 -1.08 -3.83
C LYS A 156 1.71 -1.73 -5.13
N GLU A 157 2.15 -2.97 -5.09
CA GLU A 157 2.51 -3.72 -6.30
C GLU A 157 1.29 -3.92 -7.21
N PHE A 158 0.14 -4.24 -6.63
CA PHE A 158 -1.10 -4.39 -7.37
C PHE A 158 -1.53 -3.07 -8.04
N LEU A 159 -1.55 -1.97 -7.28
CA LEU A 159 -1.91 -0.64 -7.80
C LEU A 159 -0.93 -0.19 -8.90
N LEU A 160 0.35 -0.48 -8.73
CA LEU A 160 1.38 -0.18 -9.71
C LEU A 160 1.16 -0.97 -11.00
N LEU A 161 0.89 -2.28 -10.91
CA LEU A 161 0.59 -3.13 -12.05
C LEU A 161 -0.69 -2.69 -12.76
N GLU A 162 -1.76 -2.42 -12.01
CA GLU A 162 -3.02 -1.90 -12.55
C GLU A 162 -2.80 -0.59 -13.31
N TYR A 163 -2.02 0.33 -12.73
CA TYR A 163 -1.71 1.61 -13.37
C TYR A 163 -0.98 1.42 -14.71
N PHE A 164 -0.03 0.49 -14.79
CA PHE A 164 0.64 0.14 -16.03
C PHE A 164 -0.31 -0.47 -17.06
N LEU A 165 -1.14 -1.42 -16.65
CA LEU A 165 -2.05 -2.12 -17.55
C LEU A 165 -3.14 -1.20 -18.11
N ARG A 166 -3.59 -0.21 -17.34
CA ARG A 166 -4.51 0.83 -17.83
C ARG A 166 -3.84 1.86 -18.75
N ASN A 167 -2.52 1.92 -18.76
CA ASN A 167 -1.73 2.83 -19.58
C ASN A 167 -0.77 2.08 -20.52
N LYS A 168 -1.21 0.95 -21.07
CA LYS A 168 -0.41 0.18 -22.02
C LYS A 168 0.06 1.07 -23.18
N ASN A 169 1.28 0.77 -23.68
CA ASN A 169 1.92 1.47 -24.79
C ASN A 169 2.25 2.95 -24.50
N ARG A 170 2.07 3.41 -23.28
CA ARG A 170 2.45 4.75 -22.83
C ARG A 170 3.63 4.67 -21.87
N VAL A 171 4.62 5.53 -22.05
CA VAL A 171 5.71 5.67 -21.09
C VAL A 171 5.20 6.41 -19.86
N LEU A 172 5.32 5.79 -18.69
CA LEU A 172 5.05 6.41 -17.40
C LEU A 172 6.37 6.87 -16.80
N THR A 173 6.49 8.17 -16.54
CA THR A 173 7.67 8.73 -15.88
C THR A 173 7.68 8.34 -14.39
N ARG A 174 8.86 8.40 -13.75
CA ARG A 174 8.97 8.15 -12.30
C ARG A 174 8.08 9.09 -11.49
N THR A 175 8.01 10.36 -11.88
CA THR A 175 7.12 11.35 -11.26
C THR A 175 5.66 10.93 -11.38
N MET A 176 5.18 10.61 -12.58
CA MET A 176 3.79 10.15 -12.77
C MET A 176 3.45 8.93 -11.93
N ILE A 177 4.40 7.99 -11.80
CA ILE A 177 4.22 6.78 -11.01
C ILE A 177 4.20 7.13 -9.51
N SER A 178 5.15 7.94 -9.05
CA SER A 178 5.26 8.39 -7.66
C SER A 178 4.01 9.13 -7.19
N GLU A 179 3.58 10.14 -7.94
CA GLU A 179 2.36 10.90 -7.66
C GLU A 179 1.12 9.99 -7.61
N LYS A 180 1.00 9.07 -8.60
CA LYS A 180 -0.18 8.22 -8.71
C LYS A 180 -0.29 7.18 -7.61
N ILE A 181 0.83 6.59 -7.20
CA ILE A 181 0.85 5.42 -6.30
C ILE A 181 1.09 5.84 -4.84
N TRP A 182 1.87 6.89 -4.60
CA TRP A 182 2.24 7.32 -3.24
C TRP A 182 1.73 8.70 -2.85
N ASP A 183 1.18 9.47 -3.80
CA ASP A 183 0.73 10.85 -3.56
C ASP A 183 1.86 11.79 -3.05
N ILE A 184 3.09 11.51 -3.50
CA ILE A 184 4.30 12.22 -3.07
C ILE A 184 4.80 13.08 -4.22
N ASP A 185 4.95 14.37 -3.97
CA ASP A 185 5.75 15.26 -4.84
C ASP A 185 7.21 14.81 -4.84
N PHE A 186 7.76 14.66 -6.03
CA PHE A 186 9.00 13.96 -6.40
C PHE A 186 10.31 14.39 -5.69
N ILE A 187 10.30 15.34 -4.78
CA ILE A 187 11.55 16.05 -4.36
C ILE A 187 12.41 15.23 -3.38
N THR A 188 11.93 14.20 -2.70
CA THR A 188 12.66 13.60 -1.58
C THR A 188 13.03 12.12 -1.68
N GLU A 189 12.45 11.30 -2.57
CA GLU A 189 12.71 9.86 -2.59
C GLU A 189 12.85 9.28 -4.01
N SER A 190 13.97 9.55 -4.66
CA SER A 190 14.22 9.19 -6.08
C SER A 190 14.20 7.69 -6.41
N ASN A 191 14.26 6.78 -5.43
CA ASN A 191 14.47 5.35 -5.66
C ASN A 191 13.26 4.45 -5.40
N ILE A 192 12.18 4.94 -4.75
CA ILE A 192 11.06 4.09 -4.36
C ILE A 192 10.37 3.43 -5.57
N VAL A 193 10.20 4.17 -6.65
CA VAL A 193 9.61 3.64 -7.88
C VAL A 193 10.45 2.48 -8.43
N ASP A 194 11.76 2.68 -8.54
CA ASP A 194 12.68 1.69 -9.09
C ASP A 194 12.69 0.41 -8.24
N VAL A 195 12.60 0.55 -6.94
CA VAL A 195 12.52 -0.57 -5.99
C VAL A 195 11.24 -1.37 -6.19
N TYR A 196 10.08 -0.71 -6.23
CA TYR A 196 8.80 -1.40 -6.43
C TYR A 196 8.68 -2.01 -7.83
N ILE A 197 9.26 -1.39 -8.86
CA ILE A 197 9.39 -2.00 -10.18
C ILE A 197 10.22 -3.29 -10.10
N ASN A 198 11.31 -3.30 -9.34
CA ASN A 198 12.11 -4.52 -9.17
C ASN A 198 11.36 -5.61 -8.41
N PHE A 199 10.61 -5.28 -7.36
CA PHE A 199 9.77 -6.24 -6.65
C PHE A 199 8.69 -6.80 -7.57
N LEU A 200 8.01 -5.95 -8.31
CA LEU A 200 6.97 -6.38 -9.23
C LEU A 200 7.55 -7.30 -10.32
N ARG A 201 8.69 -6.93 -10.93
CA ARG A 201 9.39 -7.77 -11.91
C ARG A 201 9.83 -9.12 -11.34
N ALA A 202 10.27 -9.15 -10.08
CA ALA A 202 10.64 -10.40 -9.43
C ALA A 202 9.46 -11.38 -9.35
N LYS A 203 8.23 -10.87 -9.26
CA LYS A 203 7.02 -11.67 -9.19
C LYS A 203 6.42 -12.00 -10.55
N ILE A 204 6.34 -11.02 -11.46
CA ILE A 204 5.64 -11.18 -12.74
C ILE A 204 6.54 -11.50 -13.92
N ASP A 205 7.84 -11.18 -13.85
CA ASP A 205 8.77 -11.31 -14.99
C ASP A 205 9.84 -12.37 -14.78
N LYS A 206 10.12 -12.79 -13.53
CA LYS A 206 11.14 -13.79 -13.23
C LYS A 206 10.70 -15.17 -13.74
N GLY A 207 11.54 -15.81 -14.54
CA GLY A 207 11.23 -17.14 -15.09
C GLY A 207 10.40 -17.13 -16.39
N TYR A 208 10.03 -15.95 -16.89
CA TYR A 208 9.32 -15.80 -18.16
C TYR A 208 10.24 -15.12 -19.19
N ASP A 209 10.21 -15.59 -20.44
CA ASP A 209 10.98 -14.99 -21.53
C ASP A 209 10.44 -13.60 -21.88
N GLN A 210 9.11 -13.48 -21.96
CA GLN A 210 8.43 -12.23 -22.23
C GLN A 210 8.36 -11.37 -20.99
N LYS A 211 9.09 -10.24 -20.99
CA LYS A 211 9.05 -9.26 -19.89
C LYS A 211 7.92 -8.26 -20.09
N ILE A 212 7.08 -8.09 -19.07
CA ILE A 212 5.93 -7.18 -19.10
C ILE A 212 6.38 -5.74 -18.97
N ILE A 213 7.19 -5.44 -17.96
CA ILE A 213 7.62 -4.08 -17.67
C ILE A 213 8.98 -3.82 -18.29
N LYS A 214 9.06 -2.88 -19.24
CA LYS A 214 10.29 -2.46 -19.90
C LYS A 214 10.75 -1.12 -19.38
N THR A 215 12.07 -0.94 -19.23
CA THR A 215 12.68 0.33 -18.86
C THR A 215 12.88 1.20 -20.08
N VAL A 216 12.42 2.44 -20.01
CA VAL A 216 12.79 3.51 -20.94
C VAL A 216 13.86 4.34 -20.27
N ARG A 217 15.11 4.19 -20.70
CA ARG A 217 16.28 4.80 -20.06
C ARG A 217 16.08 6.29 -19.89
N SER A 218 16.46 6.81 -18.72
CA SER A 218 16.36 8.21 -18.30
C SER A 218 14.95 8.81 -18.26
N VAL A 219 13.88 8.05 -18.60
CA VAL A 219 12.49 8.53 -18.62
C VAL A 219 11.63 7.83 -17.58
N GLY A 220 11.52 6.49 -17.65
CA GLY A 220 10.62 5.74 -16.77
C GLY A 220 10.40 4.32 -17.27
N TYR A 221 9.15 3.87 -17.25
CA TYR A 221 8.78 2.49 -17.53
C TYR A 221 7.56 2.41 -18.44
N ILE A 222 7.43 1.29 -19.13
CA ILE A 222 6.34 1.02 -20.07
C ILE A 222 5.96 -0.45 -20.05
N VAL A 223 4.66 -0.73 -20.16
CA VAL A 223 4.13 -2.03 -20.57
C VAL A 223 3.77 -1.94 -22.05
N LYS A 224 4.41 -2.76 -22.87
CA LYS A 224 4.09 -2.86 -24.31
C LYS A 224 3.34 -4.16 -24.56
N GLU A 225 2.39 -4.10 -25.42
CA GLU A 225 1.67 -5.25 -25.98
C GLU A 225 1.82 -5.20 -27.49
#